data_46d393f75a467c582770a4864c52bbfc
#
_entry.id   46d393f75a467c582770a4864c52bbfc
#
_cell.length_a   1.000
_cell.length_b   1.000
_cell.length_c   1.000
_cell.angle_alpha   90.00
_cell.angle_beta   90.00
_cell.angle_gamma   90.00
#
_symmetry.space_group_name_H-M   'P 1'
#
loop_
_entity.id
_entity.type
_entity.pdbx_description
1 polymer ?
#
loop_
_entity_poly.entity_id
_entity_poly.type
_entity_poly.pdbx_seq_one_letter_code
_entity_poly.pdbx_strand_id
1 'polypeptide(L)'
;MIKYLGSKRLLIPSILETIKTVPNIRTVSDVFSGTSRVGHALKKSKFRVLSNDYCEFACTLARCYVEADDTLTADAEKIIRELNGLQGSAGYFTETFCEKSHFFQAKNGERIDAIREEIEKKSLDEPLRSVLLTSLMEAADRVDSTCGIQMAYVKSWSKRSHNPLQLRVPHLLARSPHGSSKAYCMDANAFVMSNEFQGVDAVYLDPPYNQHSYLGNYHIWETLVKWDKPEHYGKACKRTECKVKKSKFNSKREYFETFKALISNIDTKLIIVSFNNEGYLKPDQIVDVLRTKGDVCIRQTPYKRYVGAQLGQYNPRGERVSEVSHLDNIEYTFYVSSDPSVVSALNKD
;
A
#
# COMPACT_ATOMS: atom_id res chain seq x y z
N MET A 1 -1.27 -4.57 -10.03
CA MET A 1 -1.09 -3.69 -8.83
C MET A 1 -1.27 -2.24 -9.23
N ILE A 2 -1.95 -1.44 -8.43
CA ILE A 2 -2.27 -0.02 -8.68
C ILE A 2 -1.02 0.89 -8.66
N LYS A 3 -1.15 2.09 -9.21
CA LYS A 3 -0.17 3.18 -9.07
C LYS A 3 -0.15 3.65 -7.61
N TYR A 4 1.04 3.81 -7.04
CA TYR A 4 1.19 4.13 -5.63
C TYR A 4 2.48 4.89 -5.35
N LEU A 5 2.41 5.90 -4.44
CA LEU A 5 3.58 6.63 -3.96
C LEU A 5 4.43 5.76 -3.05
N GLY A 6 5.75 5.88 -3.18
CA GLY A 6 6.68 5.13 -2.32
C GLY A 6 6.80 3.64 -2.67
N SER A 7 6.52 3.25 -3.93
CA SER A 7 6.67 1.85 -4.35
C SER A 7 8.10 1.33 -4.12
N LYS A 8 8.25 0.31 -3.31
CA LYS A 8 9.55 -0.32 -2.93
C LYS A 8 10.07 -1.34 -3.95
N ARG A 9 9.59 -1.26 -5.21
CA ARG A 9 9.95 -2.22 -6.26
C ARG A 9 11.47 -2.41 -6.41
N LEU A 10 12.24 -1.32 -6.29
CA LEU A 10 13.69 -1.36 -6.43
C LEU A 10 14.40 -1.98 -5.23
N LEU A 11 13.78 -1.96 -4.04
CA LEU A 11 14.35 -2.50 -2.80
C LEU A 11 14.04 -3.99 -2.60
N ILE A 12 13.01 -4.53 -3.27
CA ILE A 12 12.57 -5.92 -3.09
C ILE A 12 13.73 -6.93 -3.24
N PRO A 13 14.61 -6.85 -4.27
CA PRO A 13 15.72 -7.80 -4.38
C PRO A 13 16.63 -7.80 -3.16
N SER A 14 17.05 -6.64 -2.69
CA SER A 14 17.92 -6.50 -1.51
C SER A 14 17.22 -6.97 -0.22
N ILE A 15 15.93 -6.65 -0.04
CA ILE A 15 15.13 -7.14 1.10
C ILE A 15 15.09 -8.67 1.12
N LEU A 16 14.78 -9.30 -0.02
CA LEU A 16 14.69 -10.76 -0.13
C LEU A 16 16.05 -11.44 0.08
N GLU A 17 17.11 -10.88 -0.47
CA GLU A 17 18.48 -11.36 -0.29
C GLU A 17 18.86 -11.35 1.19
N THR A 18 18.68 -10.21 1.86
CA THR A 18 18.96 -10.09 3.29
C THR A 18 18.15 -11.09 4.13
N ILE A 19 16.86 -11.26 3.89
CA ILE A 19 16.05 -12.22 4.66
C ILE A 19 16.57 -13.66 4.46
N LYS A 20 17.04 -14.01 3.26
CA LYS A 20 17.57 -15.35 2.96
C LYS A 20 18.94 -15.62 3.59
N THR A 21 19.73 -14.60 3.95
CA THR A 21 21.01 -14.79 4.66
C THR A 21 20.81 -15.17 6.11
N VAL A 22 19.63 -14.86 6.70
CA VAL A 22 19.34 -15.21 8.09
C VAL A 22 18.75 -16.62 8.17
N PRO A 23 19.36 -17.53 8.93
CA PRO A 23 18.90 -18.91 8.99
C PRO A 23 17.52 -19.02 9.68
N ASN A 24 16.75 -20.02 9.24
CA ASN A 24 15.47 -20.38 9.85
C ASN A 24 14.41 -19.25 9.88
N ILE A 25 14.40 -18.35 8.89
CA ILE A 25 13.27 -17.45 8.65
C ILE A 25 12.20 -18.22 7.86
N ARG A 26 10.99 -18.30 8.41
CA ARG A 26 9.83 -18.96 7.81
C ARG A 26 8.66 -18.00 7.68
N THR A 27 8.43 -17.17 8.71
CA THR A 27 7.34 -16.19 8.78
C THR A 27 7.91 -14.79 8.78
N VAL A 28 7.45 -13.96 7.83
CA VAL A 28 7.83 -12.55 7.69
C VAL A 28 6.60 -11.68 7.80
N SER A 29 6.67 -10.60 8.57
CA SER A 29 5.59 -9.63 8.65
C SER A 29 5.90 -8.38 7.83
N ASP A 30 4.90 -7.90 7.03
CA ASP A 30 4.90 -6.64 6.30
C ASP A 30 3.88 -5.72 6.98
N VAL A 31 4.33 -4.87 7.92
CA VAL A 31 3.48 -4.14 8.87
C VAL A 31 2.80 -2.92 8.24
N PHE A 32 3.36 -2.37 7.16
CA PHE A 32 2.82 -1.23 6.41
C PHE A 32 2.70 -1.61 4.95
N SER A 33 1.80 -2.54 4.64
CA SER A 33 1.80 -3.29 3.38
C SER A 33 1.49 -2.46 2.13
N GLY A 34 0.78 -1.33 2.26
CA GLY A 34 0.42 -0.45 1.16
C GLY A 34 -0.21 -1.21 -0.02
N THR A 35 0.52 -1.33 -1.12
CA THR A 35 0.07 -2.13 -2.29
C THR A 35 0.43 -3.62 -2.20
N SER A 36 0.95 -4.07 -1.08
CA SER A 36 1.37 -5.46 -0.83
C SER A 36 2.46 -5.98 -1.79
N ARG A 37 3.27 -5.10 -2.38
CA ARG A 37 4.35 -5.51 -3.29
C ARG A 37 5.43 -6.30 -2.58
N VAL A 38 5.81 -5.86 -1.38
CA VAL A 38 6.80 -6.56 -0.55
C VAL A 38 6.20 -7.88 -0.07
N GLY A 39 5.00 -7.87 0.51
CA GLY A 39 4.31 -9.08 0.95
C GLY A 39 4.13 -10.12 -0.16
N HIS A 40 3.73 -9.70 -1.38
CA HIS A 40 3.61 -10.60 -2.53
C HIS A 40 4.96 -11.20 -2.95
N ALA A 41 6.04 -10.41 -2.95
CA ALA A 41 7.38 -10.89 -3.27
C ALA A 41 7.90 -11.88 -2.22
N LEU A 42 7.63 -11.64 -0.95
CA LEU A 42 7.91 -12.56 0.16
C LEU A 42 7.17 -13.89 -0.01
N LYS A 43 5.86 -13.85 -0.29
CA LYS A 43 5.05 -15.06 -0.55
C LYS A 43 5.57 -15.80 -1.78
N LYS A 44 5.93 -15.09 -2.87
CA LYS A 44 6.57 -15.70 -4.04
C LYS A 44 7.87 -16.40 -3.70
N SER A 45 8.63 -15.89 -2.73
CA SER A 45 9.85 -16.51 -2.18
C SER A 45 9.58 -17.60 -1.14
N LYS A 46 8.31 -18.06 -1.03
CA LYS A 46 7.85 -19.18 -0.17
C LYS A 46 7.78 -18.86 1.32
N PHE A 47 7.97 -17.63 1.76
CA PHE A 47 7.73 -17.26 3.15
C PHE A 47 6.22 -17.28 3.47
N ARG A 48 5.86 -17.65 4.70
CA ARG A 48 4.57 -17.29 5.29
C ARG A 48 4.58 -15.80 5.56
N VAL A 49 3.54 -15.07 5.14
CA VAL A 49 3.51 -13.61 5.26
C VAL A 49 2.32 -13.17 6.11
N LEU A 50 2.57 -12.30 7.08
CA LEU A 50 1.55 -11.59 7.84
C LEU A 50 1.61 -10.13 7.42
N SER A 51 0.65 -9.69 6.61
CA SER A 51 0.56 -8.31 6.14
C SER A 51 -0.42 -7.51 6.99
N ASN A 52 -0.08 -6.27 7.29
CA ASN A 52 -0.98 -5.35 7.96
C ASN A 52 -0.98 -3.98 7.28
N ASP A 53 -2.08 -3.27 7.34
CA ASP A 53 -2.18 -1.85 6.99
C ASP A 53 -3.31 -1.19 7.79
N TYR A 54 -3.35 0.14 7.76
CA TYR A 54 -4.36 0.94 8.45
C TYR A 54 -5.57 1.29 7.56
N CYS A 55 -5.40 1.22 6.22
CA CYS A 55 -6.41 1.58 5.22
C CYS A 55 -7.06 0.32 4.65
N GLU A 56 -8.41 0.30 4.55
CA GLU A 56 -9.15 -0.86 4.03
C GLU A 56 -8.78 -1.22 2.59
N PHE A 57 -8.49 -0.24 1.73
CA PHE A 57 -8.06 -0.56 0.37
C PHE A 57 -6.72 -1.31 0.34
N ALA A 58 -5.78 -0.96 1.24
CA ALA A 58 -4.49 -1.65 1.35
C ALA A 58 -4.67 -3.05 1.95
N CYS A 59 -5.53 -3.18 2.97
CA CYS A 59 -5.90 -4.49 3.54
C CYS A 59 -6.57 -5.39 2.50
N THR A 60 -7.43 -4.84 1.64
CA THR A 60 -8.04 -5.56 0.52
C THR A 60 -6.99 -6.05 -0.48
N LEU A 61 -6.01 -5.21 -0.83
CA LEU A 61 -4.87 -5.62 -1.65
C LEU A 61 -4.05 -6.72 -0.99
N ALA A 62 -3.83 -6.64 0.33
CA ALA A 62 -3.09 -7.66 1.08
C ALA A 62 -3.87 -8.99 1.15
N ARG A 63 -5.19 -8.97 1.37
CA ARG A 63 -6.03 -10.18 1.28
C ARG A 63 -5.94 -10.84 -0.09
N CYS A 64 -5.93 -10.05 -1.16
CA CYS A 64 -5.78 -10.57 -2.53
C CYS A 64 -4.38 -11.12 -2.81
N TYR A 65 -3.33 -10.34 -2.57
CA TYR A 65 -1.97 -10.70 -3.00
C TYR A 65 -1.21 -11.57 -2.02
N VAL A 66 -1.57 -11.54 -0.75
CA VAL A 66 -0.87 -12.24 0.31
C VAL A 66 -1.70 -13.38 0.88
N GLU A 67 -2.95 -13.13 1.28
CA GLU A 67 -3.78 -14.14 1.94
C GLU A 67 -4.38 -15.13 0.93
N ALA A 68 -4.99 -14.67 -0.18
CA ALA A 68 -5.57 -15.53 -1.21
C ALA A 68 -4.53 -16.45 -1.85
N ASP A 69 -4.90 -17.70 -2.05
CA ASP A 69 -4.09 -18.71 -2.73
C ASP A 69 -4.57 -18.92 -4.17
N ASP A 70 -3.73 -19.48 -5.03
CA ASP A 70 -4.00 -19.74 -6.45
C ASP A 70 -5.16 -20.71 -6.70
N THR A 71 -5.59 -21.45 -5.67
CA THR A 71 -6.80 -22.30 -5.71
C THR A 71 -8.07 -21.52 -6.02
N LEU A 72 -8.10 -20.21 -5.73
CA LEU A 72 -9.24 -19.32 -6.02
C LEU A 72 -9.27 -18.81 -7.47
N THR A 73 -8.25 -19.11 -8.29
CA THR A 73 -8.13 -18.55 -9.64
C THR A 73 -9.31 -18.88 -10.53
N ALA A 74 -9.77 -20.14 -10.54
CA ALA A 74 -10.88 -20.58 -11.39
C ALA A 74 -12.21 -19.90 -11.02
N ASP A 75 -12.49 -19.77 -9.73
CA ASP A 75 -13.70 -19.08 -9.24
C ASP A 75 -13.65 -17.59 -9.57
N ALA A 76 -12.51 -16.96 -9.35
CA ALA A 76 -12.30 -15.56 -9.71
C ALA A 76 -12.46 -15.32 -11.23
N GLU A 77 -11.91 -16.20 -12.09
CA GLU A 77 -12.07 -16.12 -13.54
C GLU A 77 -13.53 -16.20 -13.98
N LYS A 78 -14.28 -17.14 -13.39
CA LYS A 78 -15.71 -17.32 -13.69
C LYS A 78 -16.48 -16.03 -13.35
N ILE A 79 -16.33 -15.51 -12.13
CA ILE A 79 -17.05 -14.33 -11.68
C ILE A 79 -16.60 -13.08 -12.47
N ILE A 80 -15.33 -12.92 -12.75
CA ILE A 80 -14.81 -11.80 -13.54
C ILE A 80 -15.40 -11.78 -14.96
N ARG A 81 -15.60 -12.96 -15.59
CA ARG A 81 -16.30 -13.02 -16.89
C ARG A 81 -17.73 -12.52 -16.80
N GLU A 82 -18.47 -12.92 -15.76
CA GLU A 82 -19.83 -12.42 -15.48
C GLU A 82 -19.84 -10.90 -15.29
N LEU A 83 -18.98 -10.38 -14.43
CA LEU A 83 -18.86 -8.95 -14.13
C LEU A 83 -18.46 -8.11 -15.35
N ASN A 84 -17.59 -8.63 -16.21
CA ASN A 84 -17.22 -7.96 -17.47
C ASN A 84 -18.38 -7.88 -18.47
N GLY A 85 -19.37 -8.75 -18.40
CA GLY A 85 -20.57 -8.76 -19.21
C GLY A 85 -21.66 -7.77 -18.77
N LEU A 86 -21.57 -7.19 -17.56
CA LEU A 86 -22.59 -6.27 -17.03
C LEU A 86 -22.65 -4.98 -17.85
N GLN A 87 -23.86 -4.46 -18.04
CA GLN A 87 -24.05 -3.09 -18.52
C GLN A 87 -23.77 -2.10 -17.40
N GLY A 88 -23.30 -0.88 -17.76
CA GLY A 88 -23.13 0.22 -16.81
C GLY A 88 -24.47 0.71 -16.26
N SER A 89 -24.47 1.15 -15.01
CA SER A 89 -25.62 1.79 -14.35
C SER A 89 -25.09 2.88 -13.43
N ALA A 90 -25.46 4.12 -13.67
CA ALA A 90 -25.02 5.26 -12.86
C ALA A 90 -25.46 5.11 -11.40
N GLY A 91 -24.55 5.42 -10.47
CA GLY A 91 -24.77 5.38 -9.05
C GLY A 91 -23.86 6.38 -8.33
N TYR A 92 -23.57 6.10 -7.06
CA TYR A 92 -22.77 6.98 -6.20
C TYR A 92 -21.37 7.29 -6.78
N PHE A 93 -20.71 6.29 -7.35
CA PHE A 93 -19.35 6.46 -7.89
C PHE A 93 -19.36 7.37 -9.11
N THR A 94 -20.32 7.17 -10.02
CA THR A 94 -20.51 8.01 -11.22
C THR A 94 -20.81 9.45 -10.83
N GLU A 95 -21.81 9.68 -9.98
CA GLU A 95 -22.16 11.02 -9.50
C GLU A 95 -20.97 11.73 -8.85
N THR A 96 -20.24 11.03 -7.97
CA THR A 96 -19.18 11.63 -7.14
C THR A 96 -17.87 11.82 -7.90
N PHE A 97 -17.42 10.79 -8.61
CA PHE A 97 -16.06 10.76 -9.17
C PHE A 97 -15.99 10.97 -10.69
N CYS A 98 -17.14 11.08 -11.37
CA CYS A 98 -17.19 11.40 -12.79
C CYS A 98 -17.87 12.75 -13.06
N GLU A 99 -18.96 13.08 -12.36
CA GLU A 99 -19.76 14.30 -12.59
C GLU A 99 -19.33 15.46 -11.68
N LYS A 100 -19.30 15.25 -10.35
CA LYS A 100 -18.85 16.26 -9.38
C LYS A 100 -17.34 16.49 -9.41
N SER A 101 -16.58 15.48 -9.78
CA SER A 101 -15.13 15.53 -10.01
C SER A 101 -14.79 14.77 -11.30
N HIS A 102 -13.62 15.04 -11.90
CA HIS A 102 -13.28 14.50 -13.21
C HIS A 102 -12.17 13.44 -13.11
N PHE A 103 -12.34 12.48 -12.20
CA PHE A 103 -11.38 11.39 -12.05
C PHE A 103 -11.58 10.28 -13.09
N PHE A 104 -12.83 10.08 -13.54
CA PHE A 104 -13.19 9.03 -14.50
C PHE A 104 -14.19 9.55 -15.53
N GLN A 105 -14.21 8.93 -16.72
CA GLN A 105 -15.28 9.11 -17.70
C GLN A 105 -16.58 8.46 -17.18
N ALA A 106 -17.74 9.07 -17.42
CA ALA A 106 -19.04 8.57 -16.94
C ALA A 106 -19.27 7.09 -17.30
N LYS A 107 -18.99 6.69 -18.54
CA LYS A 107 -19.09 5.29 -19.01
C LYS A 107 -18.32 4.28 -18.15
N ASN A 108 -17.16 4.69 -17.61
CA ASN A 108 -16.35 3.85 -16.72
C ASN A 108 -16.86 3.88 -15.27
N GLY A 109 -17.38 5.04 -14.82
CA GLY A 109 -18.06 5.18 -13.53
C GLY A 109 -19.29 4.30 -13.43
N GLU A 110 -20.17 4.34 -14.43
CA GLU A 110 -21.37 3.49 -14.53
C GLU A 110 -21.03 2.00 -14.46
N ARG A 111 -19.94 1.61 -15.09
CA ARG A 111 -19.39 0.24 -15.04
C ARG A 111 -18.91 -0.10 -13.63
N ILE A 112 -18.19 0.83 -12.95
CA ILE A 112 -17.72 0.63 -11.58
C ILE A 112 -18.89 0.47 -10.63
N ASP A 113 -19.91 1.33 -10.71
CA ASP A 113 -21.12 1.23 -9.88
C ASP A 113 -21.80 -0.14 -10.07
N ALA A 114 -22.10 -0.53 -11.32
CA ALA A 114 -22.76 -1.79 -11.61
C ALA A 114 -21.97 -3.02 -11.11
N ILE A 115 -20.68 -3.05 -11.34
CA ILE A 115 -19.80 -4.16 -10.92
C ILE A 115 -19.71 -4.20 -9.39
N ARG A 116 -19.58 -3.05 -8.74
CA ARG A 116 -19.43 -2.99 -7.28
C ARG A 116 -20.70 -3.43 -6.55
N GLU A 117 -21.86 -3.00 -7.04
CA GLU A 117 -23.15 -3.48 -6.50
C GLU A 117 -23.33 -4.98 -6.71
N GLU A 118 -22.90 -5.51 -7.86
CA GLU A 118 -23.02 -6.96 -8.12
C GLU A 118 -22.08 -7.79 -7.24
N ILE A 119 -20.86 -7.32 -6.97
CA ILE A 119 -19.95 -7.97 -6.01
C ILE A 119 -20.61 -8.03 -4.61
N GLU A 120 -21.27 -6.95 -4.19
CA GLU A 120 -21.95 -6.91 -2.88
C GLU A 120 -23.10 -7.91 -2.80
N LYS A 121 -23.96 -7.98 -3.84
CA LYS A 121 -25.08 -8.94 -3.93
C LYS A 121 -24.63 -10.40 -3.87
N LYS A 122 -23.43 -10.69 -4.37
CA LYS A 122 -22.91 -12.06 -4.35
C LYS A 122 -22.55 -12.56 -2.95
N SER A 123 -22.44 -11.67 -1.96
CA SER A 123 -22.15 -12.02 -0.55
C SER A 123 -20.98 -12.99 -0.39
N LEU A 124 -19.88 -12.74 -1.07
CA LEU A 124 -18.72 -13.62 -1.13
C LEU A 124 -17.88 -13.54 0.13
N ASP A 125 -17.34 -14.68 0.54
CA ASP A 125 -16.40 -14.78 1.65
C ASP A 125 -15.01 -14.22 1.27
N GLU A 126 -14.25 -13.79 2.30
CA GLU A 126 -12.83 -13.46 2.13
C GLU A 126 -11.99 -14.76 2.01
N PRO A 127 -10.93 -14.77 1.22
CA PRO A 127 -10.37 -13.64 0.48
C PRO A 127 -10.89 -13.47 -0.96
N LEU A 128 -11.84 -14.29 -1.45
CA LEU A 128 -12.36 -14.21 -2.82
C LEU A 128 -12.98 -12.84 -3.12
N ARG A 129 -13.75 -12.29 -2.18
CA ARG A 129 -14.31 -10.94 -2.27
C ARG A 129 -13.20 -9.90 -2.52
N SER A 130 -12.10 -9.96 -1.77
CA SER A 130 -10.95 -9.06 -1.93
C SER A 130 -10.22 -9.26 -3.26
N VAL A 131 -10.19 -10.46 -3.82
CA VAL A 131 -9.65 -10.71 -5.18
C VAL A 131 -10.45 -9.94 -6.23
N LEU A 132 -11.79 -9.96 -6.15
CA LEU A 132 -12.64 -9.25 -7.10
C LEU A 132 -12.56 -7.72 -6.91
N LEU A 133 -12.54 -7.24 -5.66
CA LEU A 133 -12.37 -5.82 -5.37
C LEU A 133 -11.00 -5.31 -5.85
N THR A 134 -9.95 -6.10 -5.71
CA THR A 134 -8.62 -5.78 -6.25
C THR A 134 -8.65 -5.72 -7.78
N SER A 135 -9.32 -6.68 -8.43
CA SER A 135 -9.51 -6.67 -9.88
C SER A 135 -10.20 -5.40 -10.36
N LEU A 136 -11.26 -4.98 -9.67
CA LEU A 136 -12.01 -3.75 -9.96
C LEU A 136 -11.14 -2.51 -9.72
N MET A 137 -10.44 -2.44 -8.59
CA MET A 137 -9.52 -1.34 -8.26
C MET A 137 -8.42 -1.18 -9.32
N GLU A 138 -7.81 -2.29 -9.77
CA GLU A 138 -6.82 -2.27 -10.83
C GLU A 138 -7.40 -1.89 -12.20
N ALA A 139 -8.62 -2.31 -12.49
CA ALA A 139 -9.31 -1.92 -13.71
C ALA A 139 -9.58 -0.41 -13.71
N ALA A 140 -10.06 0.14 -12.59
CA ALA A 140 -10.28 1.56 -12.42
C ALA A 140 -8.96 2.36 -12.51
N ASP A 141 -7.87 1.89 -11.88
CA ASP A 141 -6.54 2.52 -11.94
C ASP A 141 -5.98 2.59 -13.39
N ARG A 142 -6.39 1.70 -14.27
CA ARG A 142 -6.00 1.74 -15.69
C ARG A 142 -6.75 2.77 -16.52
N VAL A 143 -7.89 3.27 -16.05
CA VAL A 143 -8.75 4.20 -16.78
C VAL A 143 -8.99 5.53 -16.07
N ASP A 144 -8.25 5.80 -15.00
CA ASP A 144 -8.35 7.06 -14.26
C ASP A 144 -7.70 8.23 -15.01
N SER A 145 -8.07 9.46 -14.65
CA SER A 145 -7.50 10.71 -15.17
C SER A 145 -6.75 11.47 -14.07
N THR A 146 -5.76 10.82 -13.46
CA THR A 146 -4.93 11.37 -12.38
C THR A 146 -3.45 11.32 -12.73
N CYS A 147 -2.62 11.97 -11.90
CA CYS A 147 -1.16 11.84 -11.92
C CYS A 147 -0.64 10.71 -11.01
N GLY A 148 -1.51 9.75 -10.61
CA GLY A 148 -1.16 8.60 -9.74
C GLY A 148 -1.53 8.78 -8.28
N ILE A 149 -2.07 9.94 -7.89
CA ILE A 149 -2.70 10.20 -6.59
C ILE A 149 -4.06 10.87 -6.81
N GLN A 150 -4.98 10.71 -5.85
CA GLN A 150 -6.36 11.15 -5.97
C GLN A 150 -6.62 12.50 -5.25
N MET A 151 -5.55 13.29 -5.07
CA MET A 151 -5.63 14.65 -4.49
C MET A 151 -6.17 15.67 -5.48
N ALA A 152 -5.97 15.42 -6.76
CA ALA A 152 -6.45 16.24 -7.88
C ALA A 152 -6.54 15.39 -9.15
N TYR A 153 -7.42 15.79 -10.04
CA TYR A 153 -7.55 15.24 -11.39
C TYR A 153 -6.93 16.18 -12.43
N VAL A 154 -6.57 15.65 -13.59
CA VAL A 154 -6.07 16.47 -14.70
C VAL A 154 -7.22 17.23 -15.37
N LYS A 155 -6.98 18.50 -15.73
CA LYS A 155 -8.00 19.36 -16.35
C LYS A 155 -8.50 18.83 -17.70
N SER A 156 -7.60 18.25 -18.51
CA SER A 156 -7.93 17.55 -19.74
C SER A 156 -7.88 16.04 -19.51
N TRP A 157 -8.80 15.31 -20.15
CA TRP A 157 -8.85 13.86 -20.01
C TRP A 157 -7.53 13.20 -20.44
N SER A 158 -6.99 12.35 -19.58
CA SER A 158 -5.84 11.52 -19.95
C SER A 158 -6.24 10.53 -21.06
N LYS A 159 -5.30 10.21 -21.98
CA LYS A 159 -5.58 9.26 -23.08
C LYS A 159 -6.16 7.94 -22.55
N ARG A 160 -5.65 7.42 -21.42
CA ARG A 160 -6.08 6.16 -20.83
C ARG A 160 -7.53 6.19 -20.29
N SER A 161 -8.06 7.36 -19.93
CA SER A 161 -9.43 7.48 -19.40
C SER A 161 -10.50 7.14 -20.47
N HIS A 162 -10.15 7.20 -21.75
CA HIS A 162 -11.02 6.82 -22.86
C HIS A 162 -11.12 5.31 -23.10
N ASN A 163 -10.21 4.52 -22.50
CA ASN A 163 -10.27 3.06 -22.60
C ASN A 163 -11.48 2.50 -21.85
N PRO A 164 -12.04 1.35 -22.26
CA PRO A 164 -13.07 0.67 -21.51
C PRO A 164 -12.52 0.04 -20.23
N LEU A 165 -13.33 0.09 -19.17
CA LEU A 165 -13.04 -0.64 -17.93
C LEU A 165 -13.11 -2.15 -18.20
N GLN A 166 -12.02 -2.86 -17.87
CA GLN A 166 -11.90 -4.30 -18.07
C GLN A 166 -11.27 -4.95 -16.84
N LEU A 167 -12.00 -5.83 -16.18
CA LEU A 167 -11.49 -6.63 -15.05
C LEU A 167 -10.55 -7.72 -15.56
N ARG A 168 -9.53 -8.04 -14.77
CA ARG A 168 -8.58 -9.14 -15.01
C ARG A 168 -8.33 -9.85 -13.69
N VAL A 169 -8.10 -11.16 -13.74
CA VAL A 169 -7.72 -11.89 -12.53
C VAL A 169 -6.35 -11.40 -12.05
N PRO A 170 -6.24 -10.98 -10.78
CA PRO A 170 -4.94 -10.70 -10.17
C PRO A 170 -4.07 -11.95 -10.14
N HIS A 171 -2.74 -11.76 -10.17
CA HIS A 171 -1.83 -12.91 -10.09
C HIS A 171 -1.77 -13.45 -8.67
N LEU A 172 -2.52 -14.51 -8.40
CA LEU A 172 -2.53 -15.24 -7.13
C LEU A 172 -1.35 -16.23 -7.09
N LEU A 173 -0.77 -16.40 -5.91
CA LEU A 173 0.38 -17.28 -5.68
C LEU A 173 -0.06 -18.50 -4.85
N ALA A 174 0.62 -19.62 -5.05
CA ALA A 174 0.40 -20.81 -4.22
C ALA A 174 0.68 -20.52 -2.73
N ARG A 175 0.03 -21.27 -1.85
CA ARG A 175 0.25 -21.25 -0.41
C ARG A 175 1.71 -21.48 -0.06
N SER A 176 2.21 -20.79 0.95
CA SER A 176 3.54 -21.05 1.49
C SER A 176 3.63 -22.44 2.15
N PRO A 177 4.76 -23.15 2.02
CA PRO A 177 4.98 -24.42 2.74
C PRO A 177 5.03 -24.24 4.27
N HIS A 178 5.18 -23.00 4.74
CA HIS A 178 5.24 -22.66 6.17
C HIS A 178 3.88 -22.26 6.76
N GLY A 179 2.80 -22.45 6.03
CA GLY A 179 1.42 -22.19 6.48
C GLY A 179 0.72 -21.07 5.69
N SER A 180 -0.54 -20.81 6.05
CA SER A 180 -1.35 -19.80 5.41
C SER A 180 -0.85 -18.39 5.76
N SER A 181 -0.67 -17.55 4.76
CA SER A 181 -0.45 -16.12 4.95
C SER A 181 -1.75 -15.44 5.34
N LYS A 182 -1.66 -14.31 6.03
CA LYS A 182 -2.82 -13.55 6.53
C LYS A 182 -2.66 -12.06 6.30
N ALA A 183 -3.79 -11.36 6.19
CA ALA A 183 -3.86 -9.92 6.07
C ALA A 183 -4.74 -9.34 7.19
N TYR A 184 -4.25 -8.27 7.81
CA TYR A 184 -4.89 -7.58 8.93
C TYR A 184 -5.13 -6.12 8.59
N CYS A 185 -6.14 -5.51 9.24
CA CYS A 185 -6.47 -4.10 9.07
C CYS A 185 -6.46 -3.41 10.43
N MET A 186 -5.26 -3.08 10.92
CA MET A 186 -5.05 -2.59 12.29
C MET A 186 -4.07 -1.41 12.30
N ASP A 187 -4.11 -0.62 13.39
CA ASP A 187 -2.99 0.26 13.73
C ASP A 187 -1.71 -0.57 13.91
N ALA A 188 -0.59 -0.09 13.39
CA ALA A 188 0.66 -0.84 13.38
C ALA A 188 1.14 -1.23 14.78
N ASN A 189 1.03 -0.32 15.77
CA ASN A 189 1.43 -0.61 17.14
C ASN A 189 0.47 -1.62 17.80
N ALA A 190 -0.82 -1.50 17.54
CA ALA A 190 -1.80 -2.47 18.00
C ALA A 190 -1.57 -3.86 17.39
N PHE A 191 -1.20 -3.92 16.10
CA PHE A 191 -0.92 -5.16 15.41
C PHE A 191 0.29 -5.89 15.99
N VAL A 192 1.43 -5.20 16.20
CA VAL A 192 2.64 -5.86 16.75
C VAL A 192 2.47 -6.29 18.22
N MET A 193 1.51 -5.70 18.95
CA MET A 193 1.16 -6.08 20.32
C MET A 193 0.10 -7.19 20.37
N SER A 194 -0.51 -7.54 19.24
CA SER A 194 -1.57 -8.56 19.19
C SER A 194 -1.02 -9.97 19.16
N ASN A 195 -1.88 -10.94 19.49
CA ASN A 195 -1.56 -12.36 19.36
C ASN A 195 -1.30 -12.78 17.90
N GLU A 196 -1.81 -12.02 16.94
CA GLU A 196 -1.65 -12.28 15.49
C GLU A 196 -0.20 -12.12 15.03
N PHE A 197 0.59 -11.28 15.72
CA PHE A 197 2.00 -11.06 15.43
C PHE A 197 2.93 -12.13 16.00
N GLN A 198 2.44 -13.07 16.80
CA GLN A 198 3.28 -14.09 17.42
C GLN A 198 3.91 -15.05 16.41
N GLY A 199 5.15 -15.46 16.67
CA GLY A 199 5.89 -16.40 15.81
C GLY A 199 6.41 -15.81 14.50
N VAL A 200 6.52 -14.47 14.43
CA VAL A 200 7.18 -13.76 13.32
C VAL A 200 8.70 -13.88 13.49
N ASP A 201 9.38 -14.38 12.45
CA ASP A 201 10.84 -14.52 12.46
C ASP A 201 11.55 -13.24 11.99
N ALA A 202 10.95 -12.51 11.03
CA ALA A 202 11.48 -11.25 10.52
C ALA A 202 10.36 -10.25 10.25
N VAL A 203 10.65 -8.96 10.35
CA VAL A 203 9.68 -7.89 10.10
C VAL A 203 10.24 -6.87 9.12
N TYR A 204 9.39 -6.45 8.18
CA TYR A 204 9.61 -5.32 7.29
C TYR A 204 8.71 -4.16 7.68
N LEU A 205 9.30 -2.98 7.85
CA LEU A 205 8.66 -1.75 8.27
C LEU A 205 8.92 -0.65 7.22
N ASP A 206 7.84 -0.08 6.69
CA ASP A 206 7.86 1.08 5.79
C ASP A 206 6.82 2.10 6.26
N PRO A 207 7.00 2.67 7.48
CA PRO A 207 6.01 3.56 8.06
C PRO A 207 5.86 4.84 7.23
N PRO A 208 4.67 5.47 7.20
CA PRO A 208 4.55 6.83 6.71
C PRO A 208 5.58 7.73 7.40
N TYR A 209 6.33 8.54 6.66
CA TYR A 209 7.45 9.32 7.21
C TYR A 209 7.18 10.83 7.25
N ASN A 210 6.01 11.30 6.78
CA ASN A 210 5.64 12.70 6.75
C ASN A 210 4.14 12.92 6.93
N GLN A 211 3.65 14.17 6.79
CA GLN A 211 2.25 14.56 6.98
C GLN A 211 1.28 14.03 5.92
N HIS A 212 1.75 13.43 4.84
CA HIS A 212 0.89 12.99 3.76
C HIS A 212 0.17 11.69 4.11
N SER A 213 -1.14 11.80 4.32
CA SER A 213 -1.99 10.66 4.62
C SER A 213 -2.27 9.83 3.36
N TYR A 214 -1.96 8.54 3.40
CA TYR A 214 -2.31 7.60 2.33
C TYR A 214 -3.81 7.48 2.14
N LEU A 215 -4.60 7.51 3.21
CA LEU A 215 -6.06 7.60 3.12
C LEU A 215 -6.52 8.80 2.30
N GLY A 216 -5.91 9.98 2.52
CA GLY A 216 -6.22 11.18 1.75
C GLY A 216 -5.76 11.12 0.30
N ASN A 217 -4.64 10.45 0.03
CA ASN A 217 -4.09 10.30 -1.32
C ASN A 217 -4.84 9.26 -2.16
N TYR A 218 -5.52 8.30 -1.54
CA TYR A 218 -6.19 7.16 -2.19
C TYR A 218 -7.63 6.97 -1.70
N HIS A 219 -8.31 8.07 -1.36
CA HIS A 219 -9.66 8.08 -0.80
C HIS A 219 -10.73 7.43 -1.71
N ILE A 220 -10.52 7.43 -3.03
CA ILE A 220 -11.43 6.79 -3.99
C ILE A 220 -11.34 5.26 -3.83
N TRP A 221 -10.12 4.72 -3.67
CA TRP A 221 -9.95 3.28 -3.42
C TRP A 221 -10.56 2.86 -2.09
N GLU A 222 -10.40 3.67 -1.04
CA GLU A 222 -11.07 3.43 0.25
C GLU A 222 -12.59 3.41 0.11
N THR A 223 -13.15 4.36 -0.65
CA THR A 223 -14.58 4.42 -0.93
C THR A 223 -15.05 3.21 -1.76
N LEU A 224 -14.27 2.82 -2.76
CA LEU A 224 -14.58 1.68 -3.63
C LEU A 224 -14.64 0.37 -2.83
N VAL A 225 -13.71 0.12 -1.91
CA VAL A 225 -13.69 -1.13 -1.14
C VAL A 225 -14.70 -1.15 -0.01
N LYS A 226 -14.90 -0.03 0.71
CA LYS A 226 -15.88 0.08 1.80
C LYS A 226 -17.31 0.13 1.29
N TRP A 227 -17.54 0.77 0.18
CA TRP A 227 -18.84 0.98 -0.46
C TRP A 227 -19.90 1.62 0.45
N ASP A 228 -19.43 2.44 1.39
CA ASP A 228 -20.24 3.11 2.41
C ASP A 228 -20.88 4.42 1.95
N LYS A 229 -20.65 4.80 0.66
CA LYS A 229 -21.21 5.99 0.02
C LYS A 229 -21.10 7.24 0.89
N PRO A 230 -19.89 7.61 1.37
CA PRO A 230 -19.73 8.61 2.41
C PRO A 230 -20.02 10.03 1.92
N GLU A 231 -20.32 10.92 2.86
CA GLU A 231 -20.23 12.35 2.59
C GLU A 231 -18.82 12.73 2.18
N HIS A 232 -18.71 13.72 1.29
CA HIS A 232 -17.43 14.15 0.74
C HIS A 232 -17.28 15.67 0.78
N TYR A 233 -16.04 16.16 0.62
CA TYR A 233 -15.73 17.58 0.61
C TYR A 233 -14.69 17.94 -0.45
N GLY A 234 -14.65 19.23 -0.81
CA GLY A 234 -13.68 19.80 -1.75
C GLY A 234 -13.88 19.31 -3.20
N LYS A 235 -13.11 19.88 -4.13
CA LYS A 235 -13.21 19.57 -5.57
C LYS A 235 -12.81 18.12 -5.91
N ALA A 236 -12.00 17.49 -5.09
CA ALA A 236 -11.60 16.10 -5.26
C ALA A 236 -12.62 15.11 -4.65
N CYS A 237 -13.75 15.59 -4.12
CA CYS A 237 -14.76 14.77 -3.47
C CYS A 237 -14.18 13.80 -2.44
N LYS A 238 -13.28 14.29 -1.57
CA LYS A 238 -12.67 13.46 -0.53
C LYS A 238 -13.70 13.07 0.51
N ARG A 239 -13.70 11.79 0.90
CA ARG A 239 -14.53 11.30 2.00
C ARG A 239 -14.21 12.05 3.31
N THR A 240 -15.24 12.40 4.08
CA THR A 240 -15.11 13.20 5.32
C THR A 240 -14.22 12.53 6.36
N GLU A 241 -14.15 11.20 6.37
CA GLU A 241 -13.25 10.40 7.22
C GLU A 241 -11.78 10.85 7.13
N CYS A 242 -11.32 11.36 5.98
CA CYS A 242 -9.95 11.88 5.81
C CYS A 242 -9.62 13.06 6.74
N LYS A 243 -10.61 13.76 7.30
CA LYS A 243 -10.39 14.85 8.25
C LYS A 243 -10.07 14.34 9.65
N VAL A 244 -10.65 13.21 10.04
CA VAL A 244 -10.61 12.69 11.42
C VAL A 244 -9.70 11.46 11.58
N LYS A 245 -9.70 10.54 10.63
CA LYS A 245 -8.87 9.33 10.67
C LYS A 245 -7.43 9.66 10.27
N LYS A 246 -6.55 9.87 11.25
CA LYS A 246 -5.14 10.20 11.04
C LYS A 246 -4.25 9.20 11.77
N SER A 247 -3.24 8.68 11.10
CA SER A 247 -2.20 7.89 11.75
C SER A 247 -1.29 8.79 12.57
N LYS A 248 -0.85 8.32 13.75
CA LYS A 248 0.20 8.98 14.55
C LYS A 248 1.52 9.10 13.78
N PHE A 249 1.79 8.21 12.84
CA PHE A 249 2.92 8.29 11.91
C PHE A 249 2.82 9.46 10.91
N ASN A 250 1.68 10.14 10.77
CA ASN A 250 1.55 11.38 10.01
C ASN A 250 1.65 12.65 10.87
N SER A 251 1.87 12.52 12.19
CA SER A 251 1.99 13.61 13.14
C SER A 251 3.45 13.82 13.54
N LYS A 252 4.07 14.95 13.15
CA LYS A 252 5.45 15.26 13.51
C LYS A 252 5.69 15.22 15.03
N ARG A 253 4.69 15.61 15.83
CA ARG A 253 4.76 15.63 17.28
C ARG A 253 4.78 14.23 17.89
N GLU A 254 4.03 13.30 17.32
CA GLU A 254 3.83 11.96 17.90
C GLU A 254 4.75 10.90 17.26
N TYR A 255 5.37 11.22 16.13
CA TYR A 255 6.10 10.26 15.31
C TYR A 255 7.16 9.50 16.08
N PHE A 256 8.06 10.22 16.76
CA PHE A 256 9.21 9.63 17.45
C PHE A 256 8.79 8.61 18.52
N GLU A 257 7.86 9.00 19.39
CA GLU A 257 7.37 8.10 20.46
C GLU A 257 6.57 6.92 19.87
N THR A 258 5.81 7.15 18.80
CA THR A 258 5.07 6.08 18.11
C THR A 258 6.02 5.07 17.47
N PHE A 259 7.07 5.54 16.80
CA PHE A 259 8.10 4.68 16.20
C PHE A 259 8.89 3.92 17.27
N LYS A 260 9.32 4.59 18.34
CA LYS A 260 10.02 3.97 19.46
C LYS A 260 9.16 2.87 20.11
N ALA A 261 7.88 3.14 20.34
CA ALA A 261 6.94 2.15 20.88
C ALA A 261 6.77 0.96 19.93
N LEU A 262 6.66 1.20 18.60
CA LEU A 262 6.60 0.13 17.61
C LEU A 262 7.82 -0.79 17.72
N ILE A 263 9.04 -0.23 17.66
CA ILE A 263 10.28 -1.01 17.71
C ILE A 263 10.40 -1.75 19.05
N SER A 264 10.05 -1.13 20.17
CA SER A 264 10.14 -1.75 21.50
C SER A 264 9.32 -3.03 21.62
N ASN A 265 8.19 -3.12 20.94
CA ASN A 265 7.27 -4.27 20.99
C ASN A 265 7.57 -5.35 19.93
N ILE A 266 8.58 -5.17 19.09
CA ILE A 266 9.00 -6.18 18.11
C ILE A 266 10.11 -7.04 18.73
N ASP A 267 9.89 -8.37 18.74
CA ASP A 267 10.89 -9.36 19.12
C ASP A 267 11.01 -10.39 18.00
N THR A 268 11.99 -10.18 17.11
CA THR A 268 12.21 -10.99 15.91
C THR A 268 13.72 -11.11 15.62
N LYS A 269 14.13 -12.14 14.86
CA LYS A 269 15.54 -12.37 14.48
C LYS A 269 16.08 -11.25 13.58
N LEU A 270 15.22 -10.63 12.79
CA LEU A 270 15.59 -9.58 11.83
C LEU A 270 14.51 -8.50 11.77
N ILE A 271 14.93 -7.25 11.92
CA ILE A 271 14.09 -6.07 11.66
C ILE A 271 14.66 -5.34 10.45
N ILE A 272 13.83 -5.06 9.45
CA ILE A 272 14.19 -4.27 8.27
C ILE A 272 13.32 -3.02 8.27
N VAL A 273 13.93 -1.83 8.25
CA VAL A 273 13.21 -0.56 8.20
C VAL A 273 13.61 0.20 6.95
N SER A 274 12.64 0.54 6.11
CA SER A 274 12.81 1.51 5.02
C SER A 274 12.44 2.90 5.49
N PHE A 275 13.23 3.89 5.11
CA PHE A 275 13.00 5.28 5.47
C PHE A 275 13.60 6.22 4.43
N ASN A 276 12.99 7.38 4.26
CA ASN A 276 13.39 8.37 3.26
C ASN A 276 14.02 9.59 3.97
N ASN A 277 14.99 10.24 3.32
CA ASN A 277 15.68 11.42 3.85
C ASN A 277 14.77 12.68 4.03
N GLU A 278 13.54 12.66 3.50
CA GLU A 278 12.52 13.71 3.70
C GLU A 278 11.61 13.44 4.91
N GLY A 279 11.88 12.39 5.68
CA GLY A 279 11.08 12.01 6.85
C GLY A 279 11.28 12.90 8.07
N TYR A 280 10.39 12.73 9.07
CA TYR A 280 10.44 13.49 10.32
C TYR A 280 11.66 13.16 11.19
N LEU A 281 12.21 11.95 11.07
CA LEU A 281 13.40 11.52 11.81
C LEU A 281 14.63 11.60 10.91
N LYS A 282 15.75 11.96 11.53
CA LYS A 282 17.07 11.83 10.93
C LYS A 282 17.57 10.38 11.05
N PRO A 283 18.46 9.92 10.15
CA PRO A 283 19.00 8.56 10.24
C PRO A 283 19.58 8.21 11.60
N ASP A 284 20.30 9.11 12.25
CA ASP A 284 20.90 8.87 13.58
C ASP A 284 19.84 8.59 14.66
N GLN A 285 18.72 9.32 14.64
CA GLN A 285 17.61 9.10 15.58
C GLN A 285 16.96 7.72 15.37
N ILE A 286 16.87 7.26 14.11
CA ILE A 286 16.38 5.92 13.80
C ILE A 286 17.35 4.87 14.32
N VAL A 287 18.65 5.05 14.09
CA VAL A 287 19.71 4.15 14.56
C VAL A 287 19.69 4.03 16.08
N ASP A 288 19.55 5.15 16.81
CA ASP A 288 19.51 5.14 18.28
C ASP A 288 18.36 4.27 18.81
N VAL A 289 17.17 4.38 18.18
CA VAL A 289 16.03 3.53 18.53
C VAL A 289 16.30 2.06 18.16
N LEU A 290 16.83 1.79 16.98
CA LEU A 290 17.05 0.44 16.46
C LEU A 290 18.14 -0.32 17.24
N ARG A 291 19.17 0.36 17.73
CA ARG A 291 20.25 -0.22 18.58
C ARG A 291 19.74 -0.84 19.87
N THR A 292 18.54 -0.51 20.32
CA THR A 292 17.89 -1.20 21.45
C THR A 292 17.55 -2.66 21.16
N LYS A 293 17.57 -3.07 19.87
CA LYS A 293 17.23 -4.42 19.39
C LYS A 293 18.43 -5.22 18.88
N GLY A 294 19.59 -4.59 18.70
CA GLY A 294 20.81 -5.26 18.23
C GLY A 294 21.69 -4.35 17.41
N ASP A 295 22.63 -4.97 16.70
CA ASP A 295 23.51 -4.28 15.77
C ASP A 295 22.74 -3.78 14.54
N VAL A 296 23.18 -2.64 14.00
CA VAL A 296 22.49 -1.97 12.89
C VAL A 296 23.45 -1.84 11.69
N CYS A 297 23.04 -2.37 10.53
CA CYS A 297 23.64 -2.09 9.22
C CYS A 297 22.73 -1.13 8.44
N ILE A 298 23.33 -0.19 7.69
CA ILE A 298 22.60 0.83 6.91
C ILE A 298 23.02 0.72 5.45
N ARG A 299 22.04 0.57 4.56
CA ARG A 299 22.25 0.70 3.11
C ARG A 299 21.55 1.95 2.60
N GLN A 300 22.21 2.67 1.69
CA GLN A 300 21.67 3.88 1.04
C GLN A 300 21.44 3.57 -0.43
N THR A 301 20.23 3.86 -0.91
CA THR A 301 19.87 3.69 -2.31
C THR A 301 19.46 5.05 -2.89
N PRO A 302 20.14 5.58 -3.92
CA PRO A 302 19.70 6.77 -4.62
C PRO A 302 18.33 6.54 -5.26
N TYR A 303 17.40 7.47 -5.08
CA TYR A 303 16.03 7.35 -5.55
C TYR A 303 15.58 8.64 -6.22
N LYS A 304 15.03 8.54 -7.43
CA LYS A 304 14.46 9.70 -8.13
C LYS A 304 13.11 10.07 -7.54
N ARG A 305 12.91 11.35 -7.27
CA ARG A 305 11.61 11.87 -6.83
C ARG A 305 10.49 11.51 -7.79
N TYR A 306 9.30 11.32 -7.23
CA TYR A 306 8.07 11.08 -7.99
C TYR A 306 7.84 12.20 -9.04
N VAL A 307 7.37 11.80 -10.24
CA VAL A 307 7.19 12.70 -11.40
C VAL A 307 6.34 13.93 -11.07
N GLY A 308 5.29 13.80 -10.24
CA GLY A 308 4.46 14.92 -9.80
C GLY A 308 5.22 15.99 -9.01
N ALA A 309 6.23 15.59 -8.23
CA ALA A 309 7.11 16.53 -7.53
C ALA A 309 8.12 17.22 -8.47
N GLN A 310 8.43 16.58 -9.61
CA GLN A 310 9.32 17.13 -10.65
C GLN A 310 8.62 18.19 -11.49
N LEU A 311 7.30 18.14 -11.62
CA LEU A 311 6.52 19.10 -12.43
C LEU A 311 6.35 20.47 -11.76
N GLY A 312 6.66 20.60 -10.46
CA GLY A 312 6.38 21.80 -9.66
C GLY A 312 4.90 21.93 -9.27
N GLN A 313 4.63 22.86 -8.35
CA GLN A 313 3.26 23.19 -7.98
C GLN A 313 2.79 24.43 -8.75
N TYR A 314 1.60 24.33 -9.29
CA TYR A 314 0.95 25.44 -10.00
C TYR A 314 -0.32 25.86 -9.24
N ASN A 315 -0.52 27.19 -9.11
CA ASN A 315 -1.74 27.72 -8.53
C ASN A 315 -2.95 27.53 -9.50
N PRO A 316 -4.18 27.81 -9.08
CA PRO A 316 -5.36 27.73 -9.95
C PRO A 316 -5.29 28.60 -11.22
N ARG A 317 -4.41 29.61 -11.24
CA ARG A 317 -4.18 30.51 -12.38
C ARG A 317 -3.14 29.95 -13.37
N GLY A 318 -2.48 28.82 -13.05
CA GLY A 318 -1.48 28.20 -13.89
C GLY A 318 -0.05 28.77 -13.66
N GLU A 319 0.17 29.59 -12.64
CA GLU A 319 1.47 30.14 -12.28
C GLU A 319 2.23 29.15 -11.39
N ARG A 320 3.52 28.96 -11.64
CA ARG A 320 4.36 28.08 -10.84
C ARG A 320 4.64 28.72 -9.48
N VAL A 321 4.18 28.08 -8.40
CA VAL A 321 4.26 28.59 -7.03
C VAL A 321 5.32 27.93 -6.17
N SER A 322 6.06 26.95 -6.70
CA SER A 322 7.19 26.35 -6.01
C SER A 322 8.32 25.98 -6.96
N GLU A 323 9.55 26.18 -6.52
CA GLU A 323 10.73 25.65 -7.19
C GLU A 323 10.93 24.17 -6.78
N VAL A 324 11.39 23.35 -7.74
CA VAL A 324 11.81 21.97 -7.47
C VAL A 324 13.18 22.04 -6.80
N SER A 325 13.23 21.86 -5.49
CA SER A 325 14.46 22.07 -4.71
C SER A 325 15.51 20.98 -4.91
N HIS A 326 15.09 19.71 -5.03
CA HIS A 326 15.98 18.54 -5.25
C HIS A 326 15.29 17.50 -6.10
N LEU A 327 16.01 16.88 -7.04
CA LEU A 327 15.50 15.81 -7.91
C LEU A 327 15.83 14.41 -7.37
N ASP A 328 16.85 14.31 -6.53
CA ASP A 328 17.34 13.04 -6.00
C ASP A 328 17.04 12.94 -4.51
N ASN A 329 16.48 11.82 -4.12
CA ASN A 329 16.26 11.41 -2.74
C ASN A 329 17.15 10.21 -2.40
N ILE A 330 17.37 10.01 -1.11
CA ILE A 330 18.06 8.83 -0.60
C ILE A 330 17.04 8.00 0.18
N GLU A 331 16.91 6.75 -0.21
CA GLU A 331 16.20 5.74 0.57
C GLU A 331 17.20 5.00 1.45
N TYR A 332 16.99 5.06 2.75
CA TYR A 332 17.74 4.30 3.74
C TYR A 332 17.04 2.98 4.02
N THR A 333 17.78 1.90 4.04
CA THR A 333 17.30 0.62 4.55
C THR A 333 18.18 0.22 5.73
N PHE A 334 17.57 0.10 6.91
CA PHE A 334 18.21 -0.30 8.15
C PHE A 334 17.92 -1.78 8.38
N TYR A 335 18.95 -2.56 8.67
CA TYR A 335 18.87 -3.97 9.00
C TYR A 335 19.35 -4.15 10.43
N VAL A 336 18.57 -4.81 11.25
CA VAL A 336 18.83 -4.95 12.70
C VAL A 336 18.70 -6.41 13.11
N SER A 337 19.69 -6.93 13.81
CA SER A 337 19.64 -8.26 14.41
C SER A 337 20.37 -8.27 15.74
N SER A 338 19.86 -9.06 16.68
CA SER A 338 20.57 -9.39 17.92
C SER A 338 21.72 -10.40 17.71
N ASP A 339 21.77 -11.05 16.54
CA ASP A 339 22.88 -11.93 16.13
C ASP A 339 23.93 -11.12 15.35
N PRO A 340 25.11 -10.86 15.94
CA PRO A 340 26.16 -10.07 15.29
C PRO A 340 26.67 -10.70 13.98
N SER A 341 26.55 -12.01 13.80
CA SER A 341 26.98 -12.71 12.58
C SER A 341 26.15 -12.30 11.37
N VAL A 342 24.85 -12.05 11.58
CA VAL A 342 23.91 -11.56 10.56
C VAL A 342 24.34 -10.19 10.06
N VAL A 343 24.57 -9.24 10.99
CA VAL A 343 24.95 -7.86 10.65
C VAL A 343 26.35 -7.82 10.04
N SER A 344 27.28 -8.63 10.53
CA SER A 344 28.64 -8.76 9.97
C SER A 344 28.61 -9.27 8.51
N ALA A 345 27.72 -10.20 8.19
CA ALA A 345 27.56 -10.68 6.82
C ALA A 345 27.02 -9.57 5.88
N LEU A 346 26.07 -8.76 6.37
CA LEU A 346 25.47 -7.65 5.59
C LEU A 346 26.40 -6.46 5.35
N ASN A 347 27.45 -6.29 6.17
CA ASN A 347 28.45 -5.24 6.00
C ASN A 347 29.58 -5.62 5.02
N LYS A 348 29.61 -6.86 4.53
CA LYS A 348 30.65 -7.34 3.58
C LYS A 348 30.25 -7.16 2.12
N ASP A 349 28.97 -6.89 1.84
CA ASP A 349 28.40 -6.63 0.52
C ASP A 349 28.15 -5.11 0.30
#